data_d0330275b3a891857497a4a955522974
#
_entry.id   d0330275b3a891857497a4a955522974
#
_cell.length_a   1.000
_cell.length_b   1.000
_cell.length_c   1.000
_cell.angle_alpha   90.00
_cell.angle_beta   90.00
_cell.angle_gamma   90.00
#
_symmetry.space_group_name_H-M   'P 1'
#
loop_
_entity.id
_entity.type
_entity.pdbx_description
1 polymer ?
#
loop_
_entity_poly.entity_id
_entity_poly.type
_entity_poly.pdbx_seq_one_letter_code
_entity_poly.pdbx_strand_id
1 'polypeptide(L)'
;MFAIVNIRASIDSGRVIGLGVGLLGLWEAVLFCIRRPPALVSKSIPIWIAAYVGTFGASLLRPGGPHSGWLDGGGLFLQGLGLVVGCLSLAALGRSLGLVPAHRGLVTSGAYSFLRHPLYASYALAGLGYLLQSPRPWNVAVLIAVWTCQVARIVSEEKLLGTDADYRAYAVRTRRRLIPGVW
;
A
#
# COMPACT_ATOMS: atom_id res chain seq x y z
N MET A 1 11.96 -4.04 11.03
CA MET A 1 12.72 -5.02 10.22
C MET A 1 12.71 -4.67 8.73
N PHE A 2 11.54 -4.54 8.07
CA PHE A 2 11.42 -4.18 6.62
C PHE A 2 12.18 -2.88 6.23
N ALA A 3 11.99 -1.79 6.97
CA ALA A 3 12.68 -0.52 6.70
C ALA A 3 14.22 -0.67 6.78
N ILE A 4 14.72 -1.37 7.80
CA ILE A 4 16.17 -1.57 7.99
C ILE A 4 16.77 -2.38 6.83
N VAL A 5 16.07 -3.42 6.37
CA VAL A 5 16.52 -4.26 5.25
C VAL A 5 16.58 -3.45 3.96
N ASN A 6 15.57 -2.62 3.67
CA ASN A 6 15.56 -1.78 2.47
C ASN A 6 16.61 -0.66 2.51
N ILE A 7 16.82 -0.05 3.67
CA ILE A 7 17.87 0.96 3.86
C ILE A 7 19.26 0.33 3.64
N ARG A 8 19.52 -0.82 4.23
CA ARG A 8 20.78 -1.55 4.07
C ARG A 8 21.02 -1.96 2.61
N ALA A 9 20.03 -2.61 1.98
CA ALA A 9 20.10 -2.99 0.57
C ALA A 9 20.31 -1.79 -0.36
N SER A 10 19.81 -0.61 -0.01
CA SER A 10 20.03 0.63 -0.75
C SER A 10 21.45 1.15 -0.62
N ILE A 11 22.02 1.11 0.58
CA ILE A 11 23.41 1.51 0.84
C ILE A 11 24.35 0.58 0.05
N ASP A 12 24.10 -0.74 0.12
CA ASP A 12 24.94 -1.74 -0.52
C ASP A 12 24.85 -1.71 -2.07
N SER A 13 23.69 -1.34 -2.61
CA SER A 13 23.44 -1.31 -4.07
C SER A 13 23.53 0.08 -4.71
N GLY A 14 23.71 1.14 -3.93
CA GLY A 14 23.68 2.55 -4.39
C GLY A 14 22.32 3.02 -4.91
N ARG A 15 21.24 2.27 -4.65
CA ARG A 15 19.89 2.58 -5.14
C ARG A 15 19.12 3.43 -4.14
N VAL A 16 19.00 4.73 -4.41
CA VAL A 16 18.33 5.72 -3.54
C VAL A 16 16.86 5.40 -3.25
N ILE A 17 16.16 4.69 -4.17
CA ILE A 17 14.73 4.38 -4.03
C ILE A 17 14.42 3.53 -2.78
N GLY A 18 15.30 2.62 -2.39
CA GLY A 18 15.09 1.80 -1.21
C GLY A 18 15.22 2.59 0.09
N LEU A 19 15.99 3.70 0.11
CA LEU A 19 15.97 4.66 1.23
C LEU A 19 14.58 5.29 1.37
N GLY A 20 14.00 5.75 0.25
CA GLY A 20 12.64 6.31 0.25
C GLY A 20 11.60 5.31 0.74
N VAL A 21 11.66 4.06 0.27
CA VAL A 21 10.76 2.98 0.73
C VAL A 21 10.97 2.68 2.21
N GLY A 22 12.22 2.66 2.69
CA GLY A 22 12.54 2.47 4.10
C GLY A 22 11.99 3.59 4.99
N LEU A 23 12.14 4.85 4.57
CA LEU A 23 11.61 6.01 5.28
C LEU A 23 10.07 6.03 5.28
N LEU A 24 9.43 5.65 4.17
CA LEU A 24 7.98 5.50 4.10
C LEU A 24 7.49 4.45 5.11
N GLY A 25 8.14 3.28 5.17
CA GLY A 25 7.82 2.24 6.14
C GLY A 25 8.06 2.64 7.59
N LEU A 26 9.07 3.49 7.86
CA LEU A 26 9.28 4.05 9.19
C LEU A 26 8.15 5.03 9.55
N TRP A 27 7.76 5.89 8.61
CA TRP A 27 6.63 6.80 8.80
C TRP A 27 5.32 6.05 9.07
N GLU A 28 5.03 4.99 8.29
CA GLU A 28 3.90 4.10 8.58
C GLU A 28 3.96 3.52 10.01
N ALA A 29 5.13 3.03 10.44
CA ALA A 29 5.30 2.49 11.78
C ALA A 29 5.01 3.52 12.87
N VAL A 30 5.49 4.77 12.71
CA VAL A 30 5.17 5.87 13.62
C VAL A 30 3.67 6.14 13.65
N LEU A 31 3.01 6.23 12.48
CA LEU A 31 1.56 6.44 12.41
C LEU A 31 0.78 5.30 13.07
N PHE A 32 1.25 4.05 12.98
CA PHE A 32 0.65 2.93 13.71
C PHE A 32 0.72 3.12 15.22
N CYS A 33 1.80 3.68 15.75
CA CYS A 33 1.96 3.94 17.19
C CYS A 33 1.02 5.04 17.70
N ILE A 34 0.79 6.10 16.88
CA ILE A 34 0.01 7.28 17.27
C ILE A 34 -1.42 7.31 16.71
N ARG A 35 -1.86 6.22 16.07
CA ARG A 35 -3.16 6.12 15.40
C ARG A 35 -4.33 6.34 16.35
N ARG A 36 -5.45 6.83 15.81
CA ARG A 36 -6.69 6.98 16.55
C ARG A 36 -7.28 5.62 16.93
N PRO A 37 -7.92 5.49 18.10
CA PRO A 37 -8.69 4.30 18.44
C PRO A 37 -9.83 4.12 17.41
N PRO A 38 -10.14 2.88 17.01
CA PRO A 38 -11.20 2.61 16.05
C PRO A 38 -12.58 2.68 16.73
N ALA A 39 -13.57 3.28 16.07
CA ALA A 39 -14.97 3.19 16.47
C ALA A 39 -15.55 1.81 16.15
N LEU A 40 -15.17 1.24 15.01
CA LEU A 40 -15.55 -0.11 14.54
C LEU A 40 -14.32 -0.82 14.00
N VAL A 41 -14.23 -2.13 14.21
CA VAL A 41 -13.16 -3.00 13.69
C VAL A 41 -13.77 -4.26 13.12
N SER A 42 -13.25 -4.75 11.99
CA SER A 42 -13.61 -6.06 11.46
C SER A 42 -13.24 -7.16 12.47
N LYS A 43 -14.20 -8.02 12.81
CA LYS A 43 -14.01 -9.19 13.69
C LYS A 43 -13.65 -10.47 12.92
N SER A 44 -13.55 -10.40 11.60
CA SER A 44 -13.29 -11.55 10.73
C SER A 44 -11.83 -11.97 10.79
N ILE A 45 -11.54 -13.15 11.31
CA ILE A 45 -10.18 -13.73 11.37
C ILE A 45 -9.53 -13.81 9.98
N PRO A 46 -10.21 -14.28 8.91
CA PRO A 46 -9.64 -14.28 7.56
C PRO A 46 -9.19 -12.89 7.09
N ILE A 47 -9.94 -11.84 7.44
CA ILE A 47 -9.56 -10.47 7.09
C ILE A 47 -8.34 -9.98 7.89
N TRP A 48 -8.19 -10.44 9.13
CA TRP A 48 -6.99 -10.18 9.91
C TRP A 48 -5.76 -10.83 9.27
N ILE A 49 -5.87 -12.10 8.86
CA ILE A 49 -4.80 -12.81 8.14
C ILE A 49 -4.46 -12.07 6.85
N ALA A 50 -5.48 -11.71 6.04
CA ALA A 50 -5.29 -10.94 4.82
C ALA A 50 -4.62 -9.57 5.08
N ALA A 51 -4.94 -8.91 6.19
CA ALA A 51 -4.30 -7.66 6.58
C ALA A 51 -2.81 -7.85 6.88
N TYR A 52 -2.43 -8.88 7.60
CA TYR A 52 -1.03 -9.19 7.89
C TYR A 52 -0.27 -9.61 6.62
N VAL A 53 -0.82 -10.53 5.82
CA VAL A 53 -0.20 -10.96 4.56
C VAL A 53 -0.08 -9.79 3.59
N GLY A 54 -1.13 -9.00 3.41
CA GLY A 54 -1.11 -7.84 2.52
C GLY A 54 -0.11 -6.76 2.95
N THR A 55 0.17 -6.62 4.25
CA THR A 55 1.10 -5.60 4.75
C THR A 55 2.55 -6.11 4.77
N PHE A 56 2.77 -7.34 5.25
CA PHE A 56 4.12 -7.85 5.49
C PHE A 56 4.60 -8.82 4.40
N GLY A 57 3.71 -9.31 3.52
CA GLY A 57 4.05 -10.27 2.48
C GLY A 57 5.08 -9.75 1.48
N ALA A 58 5.09 -8.44 1.19
CA ALA A 58 6.11 -7.84 0.33
C ALA A 58 7.55 -8.01 0.87
N SER A 59 7.74 -8.27 2.17
CA SER A 59 9.07 -8.57 2.72
C SER A 59 9.64 -9.93 2.29
N LEU A 60 8.82 -10.78 1.67
CA LEU A 60 9.24 -12.06 1.09
C LEU A 60 9.76 -11.93 -0.36
N LEU A 61 9.69 -10.74 -0.94
CA LEU A 61 10.24 -10.48 -2.27
C LEU A 61 11.76 -10.64 -2.26
N ARG A 62 12.27 -11.23 -3.33
CA ARG A 62 13.70 -11.57 -3.47
C ARG A 62 14.30 -10.77 -4.63
N PRO A 63 15.39 -10.04 -4.43
CA PRO A 63 16.06 -9.29 -5.49
C PRO A 63 16.71 -10.24 -6.52
N GLY A 64 16.96 -9.72 -7.72
CA GLY A 64 17.68 -10.39 -8.80
C GLY A 64 16.75 -10.99 -9.87
N GLY A 65 17.36 -11.48 -10.91
CA GLY A 65 16.73 -11.93 -12.16
C GLY A 65 17.47 -11.31 -13.35
N PRO A 66 17.05 -11.60 -14.60
CA PRO A 66 17.64 -10.97 -15.77
C PRO A 66 17.38 -9.46 -15.72
N HIS A 67 18.45 -8.68 -15.88
CA HIS A 67 18.38 -7.22 -15.91
C HIS A 67 18.32 -6.73 -17.36
N SER A 68 17.42 -5.77 -17.60
CA SER A 68 17.29 -5.05 -18.86
C SER A 68 17.17 -3.57 -18.53
N GLY A 69 18.05 -2.73 -19.08
CA GLY A 69 18.18 -1.32 -18.70
C GLY A 69 16.86 -0.55 -18.78
N TRP A 70 16.00 -0.82 -19.77
CA TRP A 70 14.71 -0.17 -19.90
C TRP A 70 13.67 -0.69 -18.91
N LEU A 71 13.69 -1.99 -18.55
CA LEU A 71 12.85 -2.55 -17.49
C LEU A 71 13.27 -2.03 -16.11
N ASP A 72 14.56 -1.91 -15.87
CA ASP A 72 15.08 -1.32 -14.63
C ASP A 72 14.65 0.15 -14.51
N GLY A 73 14.75 0.94 -15.58
CA GLY A 73 14.29 2.33 -15.62
C GLY A 73 12.77 2.46 -15.40
N GLY A 74 11.98 1.65 -16.09
CA GLY A 74 10.52 1.59 -15.91
C GLY A 74 10.12 1.16 -14.51
N GLY A 75 10.81 0.17 -13.95
CA GLY A 75 10.61 -0.30 -12.58
C GLY A 75 10.92 0.77 -11.55
N LEU A 76 12.03 1.50 -11.73
CA LEU A 76 12.41 2.62 -10.87
C LEU A 76 11.39 3.76 -10.92
N PHE A 77 10.90 4.10 -12.12
CA PHE A 77 9.86 5.09 -12.31
C PHE A 77 8.57 4.72 -11.56
N LEU A 78 8.10 3.48 -11.72
CA LEU A 78 6.87 3.03 -11.02
C LEU A 78 7.05 3.01 -9.49
N GLN A 79 8.21 2.60 -8.99
CA GLN A 79 8.48 2.65 -7.55
C GLN A 79 8.55 4.10 -7.04
N GLY A 80 9.18 5.00 -7.79
CA GLY A 80 9.23 6.43 -7.46
C GLY A 80 7.83 7.05 -7.42
N LEU A 81 6.99 6.75 -8.43
CA LEU A 81 5.60 7.18 -8.46
C LEU A 81 4.80 6.61 -7.28
N GLY A 82 4.97 5.31 -7.00
CA GLY A 82 4.38 4.66 -5.83
C GLY A 82 4.80 5.33 -4.52
N LEU A 83 6.07 5.68 -4.37
CA LEU A 83 6.58 6.39 -3.20
C LEU A 83 5.92 7.77 -3.03
N VAL A 84 5.81 8.56 -4.10
CA VAL A 84 5.15 9.88 -4.06
C VAL A 84 3.67 9.73 -3.68
N VAL A 85 2.93 8.82 -4.34
CA VAL A 85 1.52 8.57 -4.03
C VAL A 85 1.36 8.07 -2.60
N GLY A 86 2.27 7.23 -2.12
CA GLY A 86 2.29 6.73 -0.74
C GLY A 86 2.49 7.85 0.28
N CYS A 87 3.47 8.73 0.07
CA CYS A 87 3.71 9.89 0.93
C CYS A 87 2.49 10.80 1.00
N LEU A 88 1.89 11.15 -0.15
CA LEU A 88 0.68 11.98 -0.20
C LEU A 88 -0.51 11.31 0.50
N SER A 89 -0.64 9.99 0.35
CA SER A 89 -1.70 9.22 0.99
C SER A 89 -1.53 9.16 2.50
N LEU A 90 -0.32 8.90 3.00
CA LEU A 90 -0.04 8.88 4.44
C LEU A 90 -0.17 10.25 5.08
N ALA A 91 0.26 11.30 4.37
CA ALA A 91 0.10 12.68 4.85
C ALA A 91 -1.39 13.04 5.03
N ALA A 92 -2.24 12.65 4.06
CA ALA A 92 -3.67 12.87 4.14
C ALA A 92 -4.35 11.99 5.21
N LEU A 93 -3.95 10.71 5.31
CA LEU A 93 -4.54 9.74 6.23
C LEU A 93 -4.15 10.01 7.69
N GLY A 94 -2.91 10.40 7.92
CA GLY A 94 -2.39 10.73 9.24
C GLY A 94 -2.73 9.64 10.27
N ARG A 95 -3.31 10.05 11.40
CA ARG A 95 -3.69 9.17 12.53
C ARG A 95 -4.87 8.23 12.25
N SER A 96 -5.50 8.31 11.07
CA SER A 96 -6.56 7.38 10.64
C SER A 96 -6.02 6.08 10.03
N LEU A 97 -4.69 5.92 9.90
CA LEU A 97 -4.05 4.72 9.39
C LEU A 97 -4.43 3.47 10.19
N GLY A 98 -4.76 2.37 9.50
CA GLY A 98 -5.10 1.09 10.11
C GLY A 98 -4.52 -0.11 9.37
N LEU A 99 -4.04 -1.12 10.12
CA LEU A 99 -3.62 -2.41 9.56
C LEU A 99 -4.84 -3.23 9.12
N VAL A 100 -5.84 -3.30 9.97
CA VAL A 100 -7.10 -4.04 9.75
C VAL A 100 -8.19 -3.06 9.37
N PRO A 101 -9.16 -3.44 8.52
CA PRO A 101 -10.32 -2.61 8.23
C PRO A 101 -11.02 -2.13 9.50
N ALA A 102 -11.08 -0.82 9.65
CA ALA A 102 -11.61 -0.18 10.86
C ALA A 102 -12.02 1.27 10.58
N HIS A 103 -13.07 1.74 11.26
CA HIS A 103 -13.49 3.13 11.19
C HIS A 103 -12.71 3.98 12.22
N ARG A 104 -11.79 4.84 11.74
CA ARG A 104 -10.95 5.74 12.56
C ARG A 104 -11.13 7.23 12.21
N GLY A 105 -12.25 7.58 11.62
CA GLY A 105 -12.53 8.88 11.02
C GLY A 105 -12.34 8.84 9.51
N LEU A 106 -13.28 9.44 8.81
CA LEU A 106 -13.31 9.51 7.35
C LEU A 106 -12.33 10.57 6.86
N VAL A 107 -11.45 10.19 5.93
CA VAL A 107 -10.53 11.09 5.23
C VAL A 107 -10.97 11.17 3.77
N THR A 108 -11.29 12.37 3.30
CA THR A 108 -11.82 12.64 1.94
C THR A 108 -11.01 13.67 1.17
N SER A 109 -9.95 14.20 1.77
CA SER A 109 -9.11 15.26 1.22
C SER A 109 -7.77 14.72 0.67
N GLY A 110 -7.00 15.57 0.00
CA GLY A 110 -5.71 15.21 -0.57
C GLY A 110 -5.82 14.09 -1.60
N ALA A 111 -4.99 13.07 -1.53
CA ALA A 111 -5.02 11.93 -2.44
C ALA A 111 -6.38 11.18 -2.42
N TYR A 112 -7.10 11.24 -1.29
CA TYR A 112 -8.42 10.62 -1.13
C TYR A 112 -9.55 11.36 -1.85
N SER A 113 -9.33 12.56 -2.34
CA SER A 113 -10.31 13.24 -3.20
C SER A 113 -10.34 12.66 -4.63
N PHE A 114 -9.28 11.99 -5.06
CA PHE A 114 -9.13 11.40 -6.40
C PHE A 114 -9.42 9.90 -6.44
N LEU A 115 -8.95 9.18 -5.43
CA LEU A 115 -9.12 7.72 -5.28
C LEU A 115 -9.59 7.42 -3.85
N ARG A 116 -10.42 6.38 -3.69
CA ARG A 116 -10.82 5.93 -2.35
C ARG A 116 -9.71 5.18 -1.62
N HIS A 117 -8.81 4.55 -2.38
CA HIS A 117 -7.72 3.73 -1.83
C HIS A 117 -6.34 4.09 -2.43
N PRO A 118 -5.90 5.36 -2.32
CA PRO A 118 -4.64 5.80 -2.96
C PRO A 118 -3.42 5.13 -2.33
N LEU A 119 -3.44 4.81 -1.04
CA LEU A 119 -2.35 4.09 -0.38
C LEU A 119 -2.18 2.66 -0.94
N TYR A 120 -3.29 1.97 -1.25
CA TYR A 120 -3.21 0.67 -1.91
C TYR A 120 -2.72 0.79 -3.37
N ALA A 121 -3.07 1.87 -4.06
CA ALA A 121 -2.54 2.16 -5.40
C ALA A 121 -1.02 2.37 -5.36
N SER A 122 -0.49 3.03 -4.33
CA SER A 122 0.95 3.20 -4.15
C SER A 122 1.69 1.87 -3.99
N TYR A 123 1.12 0.94 -3.22
CA TYR A 123 1.68 -0.41 -3.06
C TYR A 123 1.64 -1.21 -4.36
N ALA A 124 0.61 -1.02 -5.21
CA ALA A 124 0.54 -1.65 -6.54
C ALA A 124 1.66 -1.18 -7.44
N LEU A 125 1.83 0.13 -7.53
CA LEU A 125 2.87 0.75 -8.34
C LEU A 125 4.25 0.27 -7.89
N ALA A 126 4.51 0.28 -6.58
CA ALA A 126 5.78 -0.18 -6.02
C ALA A 126 6.03 -1.67 -6.29
N GLY A 127 5.01 -2.53 -6.11
CA GLY A 127 5.11 -3.96 -6.37
C GLY A 127 5.35 -4.29 -7.84
N LEU A 128 4.62 -3.64 -8.76
CA LEU A 128 4.83 -3.78 -10.20
C LEU A 128 6.22 -3.29 -10.61
N GLY A 129 6.66 -2.14 -10.09
CA GLY A 129 8.00 -1.63 -10.33
C GLY A 129 9.08 -2.59 -9.84
N TYR A 130 8.90 -3.20 -8.67
CA TYR A 130 9.80 -4.22 -8.15
C TYR A 130 9.85 -5.46 -9.05
N LEU A 131 8.68 -5.90 -9.55
CA LEU A 131 8.59 -7.06 -10.44
C LEU A 131 9.31 -6.84 -11.77
N LEU A 132 9.25 -5.63 -12.34
CA LEU A 132 10.00 -5.28 -13.54
C LEU A 132 11.52 -5.38 -13.32
N GLN A 133 12.01 -5.00 -12.14
CA GLN A 133 13.42 -5.07 -11.78
C GLN A 133 13.87 -6.46 -11.31
N SER A 134 12.95 -7.29 -10.87
CA SER A 134 13.24 -8.61 -10.32
C SER A 134 12.19 -9.64 -10.77
N PRO A 135 12.13 -9.98 -12.07
CA PRO A 135 11.10 -10.82 -12.68
C PRO A 135 11.31 -12.31 -12.36
N ARG A 136 11.14 -12.69 -11.11
CA ARG A 136 11.26 -14.07 -10.65
C ARG A 136 9.87 -14.69 -10.48
N PRO A 137 9.66 -15.97 -10.81
CA PRO A 137 8.38 -16.66 -10.55
C PRO A 137 7.95 -16.59 -9.09
N TRP A 138 8.91 -16.65 -8.15
CA TRP A 138 8.67 -16.45 -6.73
C TRP A 138 8.04 -15.08 -6.42
N ASN A 139 8.58 -14.00 -7.00
CA ASN A 139 8.07 -12.64 -6.79
C ASN A 139 6.66 -12.47 -7.38
N VAL A 140 6.39 -13.10 -8.52
CA VAL A 140 5.04 -13.14 -9.11
C VAL A 140 4.06 -13.79 -8.15
N ALA A 141 4.41 -14.99 -7.61
CA ALA A 141 3.55 -15.71 -6.67
C ALA A 141 3.29 -14.90 -5.38
N VAL A 142 4.35 -14.29 -4.82
CA VAL A 142 4.22 -13.43 -3.63
C VAL A 142 3.32 -12.23 -3.90
N LEU A 143 3.50 -11.54 -5.03
CA LEU A 143 2.68 -10.37 -5.36
C LEU A 143 1.23 -10.75 -5.63
N ILE A 144 0.95 -11.87 -6.29
CA ILE A 144 -0.42 -12.37 -6.46
C ILE A 144 -1.07 -12.61 -5.09
N ALA A 145 -0.38 -13.29 -4.17
CA ALA A 145 -0.89 -13.53 -2.83
C ALA A 145 -1.15 -12.23 -2.05
N VAL A 146 -0.19 -11.31 -2.06
CA VAL A 146 -0.31 -9.98 -1.43
C VAL A 146 -1.49 -9.22 -2.01
N TRP A 147 -1.64 -9.18 -3.33
CA TRP A 147 -2.71 -8.43 -3.99
C TRP A 147 -4.08 -9.03 -3.76
N THR A 148 -4.20 -10.36 -3.76
CA THR A 148 -5.45 -11.04 -3.37
C THR A 148 -5.89 -10.62 -1.97
N CYS A 149 -4.94 -10.59 -1.03
CA CYS A 149 -5.20 -10.12 0.33
C CYS A 149 -5.56 -8.63 0.39
N GLN A 150 -4.89 -7.77 -0.39
CA GLN A 150 -5.21 -6.34 -0.45
C GLN A 150 -6.61 -6.09 -1.02
N VAL A 151 -7.02 -6.78 -2.08
CA VAL A 151 -8.38 -6.69 -2.63
C VAL A 151 -9.41 -7.13 -1.60
N ALA A 152 -9.19 -8.24 -0.89
CA ALA A 152 -10.07 -8.68 0.19
C ALA A 152 -10.20 -7.62 1.31
N ARG A 153 -9.09 -6.95 1.66
CA ARG A 153 -9.10 -5.83 2.63
C ARG A 153 -9.92 -4.66 2.13
N ILE A 154 -9.70 -4.21 0.88
CA ILE A 154 -10.44 -3.10 0.27
C ILE A 154 -11.95 -3.37 0.32
N VAL A 155 -12.37 -4.56 -0.12
CA VAL A 155 -13.78 -4.95 -0.12
C VAL A 155 -14.36 -4.97 1.30
N SER A 156 -13.60 -5.51 2.26
CA SER A 156 -14.02 -5.55 3.67
C SER A 156 -14.08 -4.14 4.30
N GLU A 157 -13.15 -3.28 3.96
CA GLU A 157 -13.10 -1.89 4.42
C GLU A 157 -14.29 -1.10 3.88
N GLU A 158 -14.59 -1.21 2.59
CA GLU A 158 -15.76 -0.56 1.98
C GLU A 158 -17.09 -1.09 2.54
N LYS A 159 -17.18 -2.38 2.83
CA LYS A 159 -18.35 -2.96 3.49
C LYS A 159 -18.55 -2.41 4.90
N LEU A 160 -17.47 -2.27 5.66
CA LEU A 160 -17.50 -1.73 7.02
C LEU A 160 -17.87 -0.23 6.99
N LEU A 161 -17.20 0.56 6.16
CA LEU A 161 -17.40 2.00 6.04
C LEU A 161 -18.74 2.34 5.37
N GLY A 162 -19.27 1.47 4.52
CA GLY A 162 -20.56 1.64 3.84
C GLY A 162 -21.77 1.70 4.77
N THR A 163 -21.61 1.34 6.04
CA THR A 163 -22.64 1.56 7.08
C THR A 163 -22.76 3.05 7.47
N ASP A 164 -21.72 3.85 7.24
CA ASP A 164 -21.68 5.27 7.52
C ASP A 164 -22.30 6.09 6.37
N ALA A 165 -23.17 7.05 6.69
CA ALA A 165 -23.82 7.93 5.72
C ALA A 165 -22.83 8.86 5.03
N ASP A 166 -21.85 9.38 5.77
CA ASP A 166 -20.81 10.28 5.24
C ASP A 166 -19.91 9.56 4.26
N TYR A 167 -19.57 8.28 4.54
CA TYR A 167 -18.81 7.46 3.62
C TYR A 167 -19.59 7.19 2.33
N ARG A 168 -20.90 6.91 2.40
CA ARG A 168 -21.73 6.73 1.21
C ARG A 168 -21.78 7.99 0.34
N ALA A 169 -21.93 9.17 0.95
CA ALA A 169 -21.89 10.44 0.24
C ALA A 169 -20.52 10.71 -0.41
N TYR A 170 -19.44 10.37 0.27
CA TYR A 170 -18.08 10.42 -0.27
C TYR A 170 -17.90 9.45 -1.44
N ALA A 171 -18.35 8.20 -1.33
CA ALA A 171 -18.21 7.17 -2.36
C ALA A 171 -18.95 7.52 -3.67
N VAL A 172 -20.06 8.29 -3.58
CA VAL A 172 -20.77 8.82 -4.76
C VAL A 172 -19.94 9.88 -5.48
N ARG A 173 -19.25 10.75 -4.75
CA ARG A 173 -18.37 11.80 -5.31
C ARG A 173 -17.08 11.22 -5.86
N THR A 174 -16.41 10.33 -5.10
CA THR A 174 -15.15 9.70 -5.47
C THR A 174 -15.41 8.26 -5.90
N ARG A 175 -15.83 8.08 -7.16
CA ARG A 175 -16.24 6.76 -7.69
C ARG A 175 -15.09 5.78 -7.88
N ARG A 176 -13.87 6.29 -8.04
CA ARG A 176 -12.67 5.50 -8.35
C ARG A 176 -12.12 4.88 -7.08
N ARG A 177 -12.05 3.55 -7.04
CA ARG A 177 -11.49 2.82 -5.89
C ARG A 177 -9.98 2.83 -5.91
N LEU A 178 -9.40 2.29 -6.97
CA LEU A 178 -7.97 2.02 -7.07
C LEU A 178 -7.37 2.49 -8.41
N ILE A 179 -7.99 2.10 -9.52
CA ILE A 179 -7.52 2.40 -10.86
C ILE A 179 -8.58 3.26 -11.57
N PRO A 180 -8.22 4.49 -12.02
CA PRO A 180 -9.14 5.34 -12.75
C PRO A 180 -9.68 4.65 -14.01
N GLY A 181 -11.01 4.54 -14.10
CA GLY A 181 -11.71 3.95 -15.26
C GLY A 181 -11.83 2.42 -15.25
N VAL A 182 -11.23 1.72 -14.29
CA VAL A 182 -11.30 0.24 -14.19
C VAL A 182 -12.04 -0.21 -12.94
N TRP A 183 -11.67 0.31 -11.79
CA TRP A 183 -12.26 -0.09 -10.49
C TRP A 183 -12.09 0.97 -9.41
#